data_806c2fa913ff1545497b8b497b708316
#
_entry.id   806c2fa913ff1545497b8b497b708316
#
_cell.length_a   1.000
_cell.length_b   1.000
_cell.length_c   1.000
_cell.angle_alpha   90.00
_cell.angle_beta   90.00
_cell.angle_gamma   90.00
#
_symmetry.space_group_name_H-M   'P 1'
#
loop_
_entity.id
_entity.type
_entity.pdbx_description
1 polymer ?
#
loop_
_entity_poly.entity_id
_entity_poly.type
_entity_poly.pdbx_seq_one_letter_code
_entity_poly.pdbx_strand_id
1 'polypeptide(L)'
;SGLFRFILYYAGYMKVYIDNELVVPERWRTAWNPNSYKFAVNLEAGKRVPLKIEWKPDAGVSYCGLRVLSPVADEEQNKLSWWGEMQNEIDYYFVYGDDMDDVISGYRTLTGKSQIMPKWAMGYWQSREKYNTREEVLSTLKEFRERQIPIDNIVIDWLHWKQNAWGSHEFDPERFPDPKGMVDSIHAMNGRLMISVWPKFYATTEHFKEFDEKGWMYQQAIKDSIKDWVGPGYLGSFYDAYDADARKLF
;
A
#
# COMPACT_ATOMS: atom_id res chain seq x y z
N SER A 1 16.53 -14.67 -32.44
CA SER A 1 17.48 -13.72 -31.80
C SER A 1 16.77 -12.47 -31.38
N GLY A 2 17.25 -11.82 -30.32
CA GLY A 2 16.70 -10.52 -29.90
C GLY A 2 16.90 -10.26 -28.42
N LEU A 3 16.29 -9.16 -27.95
CA LEU A 3 16.35 -8.73 -26.56
C LEU A 3 15.31 -9.47 -25.72
N PHE A 4 15.77 -10.44 -24.94
CA PHE A 4 14.94 -11.17 -23.99
C PHE A 4 14.85 -10.39 -22.66
N ARG A 5 13.64 -10.29 -22.10
CA ARG A 5 13.39 -9.65 -20.81
C ARG A 5 13.23 -10.72 -19.74
N PHE A 6 13.94 -10.54 -18.64
CA PHE A 6 13.91 -11.43 -17.49
C PHE A 6 13.27 -10.72 -16.31
N ILE A 7 12.43 -11.43 -15.60
CA ILE A 7 11.75 -10.94 -14.40
C ILE A 7 12.04 -11.89 -13.27
N LEU A 8 12.74 -11.40 -12.24
CA LEU A 8 13.07 -12.15 -11.04
C LEU A 8 12.06 -11.84 -9.94
N TYR A 9 11.49 -12.89 -9.37
CA TYR A 9 10.68 -12.85 -8.16
C TYR A 9 11.45 -13.55 -7.06
N TYR A 10 11.87 -12.82 -6.02
CA TYR A 10 12.66 -13.42 -4.97
C TYR A 10 12.55 -12.69 -3.65
N ALA A 11 12.76 -13.42 -2.56
CA ALA A 11 13.03 -12.92 -1.23
C ALA A 11 14.33 -13.56 -0.72
N GLY A 12 15.18 -12.77 -0.08
CA GLY A 12 16.55 -13.13 0.29
C GLY A 12 17.59 -12.48 -0.63
N TYR A 13 18.75 -13.10 -0.75
CA TYR A 13 19.86 -12.61 -1.56
C TYR A 13 19.91 -13.34 -2.90
N MET A 14 20.18 -12.62 -3.98
CA MET A 14 20.26 -13.20 -5.32
C MET A 14 21.34 -12.56 -6.17
N LYS A 15 21.99 -13.41 -7.00
CA LYS A 15 22.86 -13.03 -8.12
C LYS A 15 22.44 -13.81 -9.36
N VAL A 16 22.64 -13.23 -10.53
CA VAL A 16 22.35 -13.91 -11.80
C VAL A 16 23.53 -13.78 -12.75
N TYR A 17 23.90 -14.89 -13.33
CA TYR A 17 24.91 -14.98 -14.37
C TYR A 17 24.28 -15.53 -15.66
N ILE A 18 24.63 -14.93 -16.78
CA ILE A 18 24.29 -15.41 -18.13
C ILE A 18 25.58 -15.48 -18.92
N ASP A 19 25.82 -16.63 -19.57
CA ASP A 19 27.07 -16.95 -20.29
C ASP A 19 28.34 -16.73 -19.40
N ASN A 20 28.22 -17.07 -18.11
CA ASN A 20 29.22 -16.87 -17.06
C ASN A 20 29.51 -15.39 -16.71
N GLU A 21 28.84 -14.44 -17.32
CA GLU A 21 28.92 -13.03 -16.96
C GLU A 21 27.91 -12.68 -15.87
N LEU A 22 28.34 -11.87 -14.87
CA LEU A 22 27.47 -11.38 -13.80
C LEU A 22 26.56 -10.29 -14.34
N VAL A 23 25.32 -10.63 -14.68
CA VAL A 23 24.32 -9.67 -15.21
C VAL A 23 23.48 -9.00 -14.11
N VAL A 24 23.31 -9.67 -12.98
CA VAL A 24 22.66 -9.09 -11.80
C VAL A 24 23.58 -9.29 -10.60
N PRO A 25 24.18 -8.21 -10.07
CA PRO A 25 25.01 -8.28 -8.85
C PRO A 25 24.14 -8.65 -7.65
N GLU A 26 24.78 -9.04 -6.55
CA GLU A 26 24.06 -9.44 -5.35
C GLU A 26 23.08 -8.35 -4.90
N ARG A 27 21.83 -8.75 -4.72
CA ARG A 27 20.74 -7.90 -4.25
C ARG A 27 19.96 -8.64 -3.18
N TRP A 28 19.55 -7.89 -2.17
CA TRP A 28 18.65 -8.39 -1.13
C TRP A 28 17.23 -7.84 -1.32
N ARG A 29 16.23 -8.68 -1.03
CA ARG A 29 14.83 -8.27 -0.97
C ARG A 29 14.11 -8.96 0.18
N THR A 30 13.23 -8.20 0.82
CA THR A 30 12.28 -8.74 1.79
C THR A 30 11.08 -9.39 1.11
N ALA A 31 10.46 -10.38 1.75
CA ALA A 31 9.23 -11.02 1.28
C ALA A 31 8.02 -10.07 1.24
N TRP A 32 8.04 -9.00 2.01
CA TRP A 32 6.98 -8.00 2.08
C TRP A 32 6.94 -7.04 0.87
N ASN A 33 8.00 -6.99 0.11
CA ASN A 33 8.07 -6.17 -1.10
C ASN A 33 8.31 -7.07 -2.32
N PRO A 34 7.26 -7.65 -2.89
CA PRO A 34 7.34 -8.62 -3.99
C PRO A 34 7.73 -8.00 -5.32
N ASN A 35 8.19 -6.74 -5.36
CA ASN A 35 8.60 -6.10 -6.58
C ASN A 35 9.67 -6.91 -7.30
N SER A 36 9.34 -7.30 -8.52
CA SER A 36 10.24 -8.02 -9.40
C SER A 36 11.43 -7.15 -9.83
N TYR A 37 12.61 -7.74 -9.91
CA TYR A 37 13.73 -7.12 -10.58
C TYR A 37 13.71 -7.51 -12.07
N LYS A 38 13.79 -6.51 -12.94
CA LYS A 38 13.76 -6.71 -14.40
C LYS A 38 15.11 -6.39 -15.01
N PHE A 39 15.56 -7.23 -15.92
CA PHE A 39 16.74 -7.00 -16.73
C PHE A 39 16.55 -7.59 -18.12
N ALA A 40 17.39 -7.22 -19.07
CA ALA A 40 17.27 -7.70 -20.43
C ALA A 40 18.64 -8.11 -20.98
N VAL A 41 18.66 -9.14 -21.81
CA VAL A 41 19.86 -9.68 -22.44
C VAL A 41 19.58 -10.03 -23.89
N ASN A 42 20.48 -9.65 -24.79
CA ASN A 42 20.43 -10.09 -26.18
C ASN A 42 20.86 -11.56 -26.29
N LEU A 43 20.00 -12.39 -26.85
CA LEU A 43 20.28 -13.81 -27.07
C LEU A 43 20.12 -14.15 -28.56
N GLU A 44 20.97 -15.09 -29.03
CA GLU A 44 20.95 -15.53 -30.38
C GLU A 44 20.16 -16.85 -30.54
N ALA A 45 19.35 -16.94 -31.58
CA ALA A 45 18.60 -18.15 -31.91
C ALA A 45 19.54 -19.35 -32.15
N GLY A 46 19.20 -20.48 -31.56
CA GLY A 46 19.98 -21.71 -31.69
C GLY A 46 21.21 -21.81 -30.80
N LYS A 47 21.64 -20.73 -30.16
CA LYS A 47 22.76 -20.73 -29.23
C LYS A 47 22.26 -21.11 -27.81
N ARG A 48 22.87 -22.13 -27.22
CA ARG A 48 22.66 -22.49 -25.83
C ARG A 48 23.54 -21.62 -24.95
N VAL A 49 22.92 -20.92 -24.01
CA VAL A 49 23.59 -20.00 -23.08
C VAL A 49 23.35 -20.49 -21.65
N PRO A 50 24.40 -20.74 -20.86
CA PRO A 50 24.23 -21.12 -19.46
C PRO A 50 23.63 -19.99 -18.64
N LEU A 51 22.60 -20.30 -17.87
CA LEU A 51 22.00 -19.43 -16.88
C LEU A 51 22.28 -20.00 -15.50
N LYS A 52 22.88 -19.20 -14.62
CA LYS A 52 23.14 -19.56 -13.22
C LYS A 52 22.50 -18.53 -12.30
N ILE A 53 21.71 -19.01 -11.35
CA ILE A 53 21.15 -18.19 -10.28
C ILE A 53 21.75 -18.66 -8.96
N GLU A 54 22.39 -17.76 -8.24
CA GLU A 54 22.80 -17.97 -6.86
C GLU A 54 21.78 -17.28 -5.96
N TRP A 55 21.04 -18.07 -5.20
CA TRP A 55 20.02 -17.58 -4.29
C TRP A 55 20.27 -18.09 -2.87
N LYS A 56 20.23 -17.17 -1.91
CA LYS A 56 20.36 -17.48 -0.50
C LYS A 56 19.11 -17.00 0.22
N PRO A 57 18.32 -17.90 0.84
CA PRO A 57 17.18 -17.49 1.65
C PRO A 57 17.63 -16.65 2.83
N ASP A 58 16.77 -15.74 3.25
CA ASP A 58 16.90 -14.97 4.48
C ASP A 58 15.86 -15.48 5.50
N ALA A 59 15.75 -14.84 6.67
CA ALA A 59 14.77 -15.23 7.67
C ALA A 59 13.33 -15.05 7.17
N GLY A 60 12.44 -15.98 7.53
CA GLY A 60 11.02 -15.92 7.22
C GLY A 60 10.64 -16.56 5.87
N VAL A 61 9.64 -16.02 5.20
CA VAL A 61 9.15 -16.52 3.92
C VAL A 61 10.17 -16.22 2.82
N SER A 62 10.63 -17.26 2.16
CA SER A 62 11.62 -17.15 1.09
C SER A 62 11.12 -17.85 -0.18
N TYR A 63 11.36 -17.22 -1.31
CA TYR A 63 10.99 -17.74 -2.62
C TYR A 63 11.97 -17.24 -3.69
N CYS A 64 12.06 -18.00 -4.77
CA CYS A 64 12.88 -17.68 -5.94
C CYS A 64 12.16 -18.12 -7.20
N GLY A 65 12.02 -17.24 -8.14
CA GLY A 65 11.41 -17.52 -9.44
C GLY A 65 11.98 -16.65 -10.54
N LEU A 66 11.98 -17.18 -11.75
CA LEU A 66 12.41 -16.50 -12.97
C LEU A 66 11.33 -16.64 -14.03
N ARG A 67 10.95 -15.52 -14.61
CA ARG A 67 10.13 -15.49 -15.83
C ARG A 67 10.95 -14.88 -16.96
N VAL A 68 10.84 -15.47 -18.14
CA VAL A 68 11.50 -15.00 -19.35
C VAL A 68 10.42 -14.62 -20.37
N LEU A 69 10.57 -13.44 -20.93
CA LEU A 69 9.74 -12.92 -22.02
C LEU A 69 10.59 -12.89 -23.29
N SER A 70 10.11 -13.56 -24.34
CA SER A 70 10.73 -13.50 -25.65
C SER A 70 10.68 -12.08 -26.24
N PRO A 71 11.56 -11.76 -27.20
CA PRO A 71 11.45 -10.52 -27.97
C PRO A 71 10.10 -10.44 -28.64
N VAL A 72 9.48 -9.27 -28.55
CA VAL A 72 8.21 -8.96 -29.20
C VAL A 72 8.50 -7.99 -30.34
N ALA A 73 7.83 -8.16 -31.47
CA ALA A 73 7.95 -7.21 -32.59
C ALA A 73 7.58 -5.79 -32.16
N ASP A 74 8.20 -4.79 -32.79
CA ASP A 74 7.97 -3.39 -32.39
C ASP A 74 6.49 -3.00 -32.48
N GLU A 75 5.77 -3.54 -33.47
CA GLU A 75 4.32 -3.31 -33.60
C GLU A 75 3.53 -3.90 -32.42
N GLU A 76 3.99 -4.98 -31.83
CA GLU A 76 3.34 -5.57 -30.65
C GLU A 76 3.74 -4.91 -29.35
N GLN A 77 4.93 -4.31 -29.27
CA GLN A 77 5.36 -3.60 -28.07
C GLN A 77 4.55 -2.33 -27.81
N ASN A 78 3.99 -1.75 -28.86
CA ASN A 78 3.20 -0.54 -28.81
C ASN A 78 1.69 -0.79 -28.64
N LYS A 79 1.27 -2.04 -28.45
CA LYS A 79 -0.13 -2.35 -28.16
C LYS A 79 -0.45 -2.10 -26.69
N LEU A 80 -1.48 -1.30 -26.45
CA LEU A 80 -2.08 -1.16 -25.13
C LEU A 80 -3.08 -2.29 -24.92
N SER A 81 -2.91 -3.03 -23.82
CA SER A 81 -3.85 -4.09 -23.43
C SER A 81 -4.56 -3.69 -22.15
N TRP A 82 -5.88 -3.78 -22.17
CA TRP A 82 -6.75 -3.62 -21.00
C TRP A 82 -7.26 -5.00 -20.60
N TRP A 83 -7.16 -5.31 -19.34
CA TRP A 83 -7.54 -6.61 -18.82
C TRP A 83 -8.14 -6.51 -17.43
N GLY A 84 -9.19 -7.25 -17.20
CA GLY A 84 -9.81 -7.38 -15.90
C GLY A 84 -10.27 -8.81 -15.66
N GLU A 85 -10.09 -9.31 -14.46
CA GLU A 85 -10.36 -10.70 -14.11
C GLU A 85 -11.84 -10.96 -13.79
N MET A 86 -12.49 -9.99 -13.15
CA MET A 86 -13.88 -10.12 -12.69
C MET A 86 -14.66 -8.84 -12.97
N GLN A 87 -14.96 -8.58 -14.23
CA GLN A 87 -15.75 -7.43 -14.63
C GLN A 87 -16.55 -7.74 -15.90
N ASN A 88 -17.72 -7.11 -16.03
CA ASN A 88 -18.60 -7.30 -17.17
C ASN A 88 -18.22 -6.40 -18.35
N GLU A 89 -17.52 -5.32 -18.09
CA GLU A 89 -17.14 -4.32 -19.09
C GLU A 89 -15.83 -3.64 -18.70
N ILE A 90 -15.17 -3.00 -19.67
CA ILE A 90 -14.05 -2.10 -19.47
C ILE A 90 -14.57 -0.69 -19.74
N ASP A 91 -14.64 0.12 -18.68
CA ASP A 91 -15.04 1.51 -18.75
C ASP A 91 -13.84 2.41 -18.45
N TYR A 92 -13.51 3.31 -19.38
CA TYR A 92 -12.39 4.22 -19.20
C TYR A 92 -12.58 5.50 -20.01
N TYR A 93 -11.88 6.54 -19.58
CA TYR A 93 -11.80 7.81 -20.30
C TYR A 93 -10.39 7.98 -20.86
N PHE A 94 -10.31 8.35 -22.12
CA PHE A 94 -9.08 8.78 -22.76
C PHE A 94 -9.12 10.30 -22.96
N VAL A 95 -8.18 11.00 -22.34
CA VAL A 95 -8.08 12.47 -22.45
C VAL A 95 -6.94 12.81 -23.39
N TYR A 96 -7.27 13.42 -24.51
CA TYR A 96 -6.31 13.92 -25.49
C TYR A 96 -6.16 15.45 -25.37
N GLY A 97 -4.94 15.95 -25.62
CA GLY A 97 -4.63 17.37 -25.71
C GLY A 97 -3.38 17.58 -26.56
N ASP A 98 -3.25 18.74 -27.16
CA ASP A 98 -2.09 19.08 -28.02
C ASP A 98 -0.84 19.31 -27.13
N ASP A 99 -1.04 19.68 -25.89
CA ASP A 99 0.02 19.79 -24.87
C ASP A 99 -0.44 19.28 -23.51
N MET A 100 0.43 19.36 -22.51
CA MET A 100 0.17 18.87 -21.16
C MET A 100 -0.94 19.68 -20.46
N ASP A 101 -1.04 20.96 -20.71
CA ASP A 101 -2.06 21.82 -20.10
C ASP A 101 -3.45 21.47 -20.62
N ASP A 102 -3.58 21.14 -21.89
CA ASP A 102 -4.82 20.66 -22.50
C ASP A 102 -5.24 19.31 -21.88
N VAL A 103 -4.31 18.37 -21.73
CA VAL A 103 -4.58 17.07 -21.07
C VAL A 103 -5.04 17.27 -19.63
N ILE A 104 -4.36 18.13 -18.87
CA ILE A 104 -4.74 18.45 -17.48
C ILE A 104 -6.11 19.14 -17.44
N SER A 105 -6.38 20.05 -18.35
CA SER A 105 -7.67 20.73 -18.45
C SER A 105 -8.81 19.75 -18.73
N GLY A 106 -8.63 18.86 -19.71
CA GLY A 106 -9.57 17.79 -20.01
C GLY A 106 -9.79 16.85 -18.82
N TYR A 107 -8.73 16.43 -18.15
CA TYR A 107 -8.82 15.62 -16.91
C TYR A 107 -9.63 16.37 -15.83
N ARG A 108 -9.42 17.68 -15.66
CA ARG A 108 -10.18 18.51 -14.72
C ARG A 108 -11.66 18.66 -15.05
N THR A 109 -12.01 18.56 -16.31
CA THR A 109 -13.42 18.53 -16.73
C THR A 109 -14.13 17.28 -16.18
N LEU A 110 -13.43 16.15 -16.14
CA LEU A 110 -13.96 14.89 -15.60
C LEU A 110 -13.92 14.82 -14.06
N THR A 111 -12.84 15.28 -13.46
CA THR A 111 -12.57 15.07 -12.00
C THR A 111 -12.89 16.30 -11.14
N GLY A 112 -13.22 17.43 -11.74
CA GLY A 112 -13.44 18.69 -11.05
C GLY A 112 -12.15 19.49 -10.82
N LYS A 113 -12.31 20.71 -10.31
CA LYS A 113 -11.19 21.63 -10.05
C LYS A 113 -10.37 21.19 -8.84
N SER A 114 -9.05 21.34 -8.92
CA SER A 114 -8.18 21.20 -7.76
C SER A 114 -8.47 22.29 -6.74
N GLN A 115 -8.47 21.92 -5.48
CA GLN A 115 -8.44 22.88 -4.39
C GLN A 115 -6.99 23.26 -4.06
N ILE A 116 -6.77 24.49 -3.65
CA ILE A 116 -5.46 24.92 -3.16
C ILE A 116 -5.25 24.28 -1.79
N MET A 117 -4.18 23.50 -1.67
CA MET A 117 -3.80 22.88 -0.40
C MET A 117 -3.38 23.95 0.62
N PRO A 118 -3.81 23.84 1.88
CA PRO A 118 -3.34 24.75 2.93
C PRO A 118 -1.84 24.55 3.18
N LYS A 119 -1.15 25.62 3.59
CA LYS A 119 0.30 25.61 3.79
C LYS A 119 0.77 24.49 4.73
N TRP A 120 0.04 24.21 5.80
CA TRP A 120 0.37 23.18 6.76
C TRP A 120 0.35 21.74 6.15
N ALA A 121 -0.47 21.51 5.12
CA ALA A 121 -0.52 20.21 4.44
C ALA A 121 0.76 19.94 3.61
N MET A 122 1.47 21.00 3.24
CA MET A 122 2.76 20.93 2.53
C MET A 122 3.96 20.90 3.48
N GLY A 123 3.72 20.94 4.80
CA GLY A 123 4.75 20.88 5.82
C GLY A 123 5.18 19.47 6.19
N TYR A 124 5.92 19.33 7.30
CA TYR A 124 6.42 18.04 7.73
C TYR A 124 5.37 17.23 8.50
N TRP A 125 5.24 15.96 8.12
CA TRP A 125 4.35 14.97 8.71
C TRP A 125 5.18 13.92 9.43
N GLN A 126 5.12 13.90 10.75
CA GLN A 126 5.77 12.88 11.56
C GLN A 126 4.87 11.67 11.70
N SER A 127 5.26 10.58 11.08
CA SER A 127 4.59 9.29 11.19
C SER A 127 5.57 8.21 11.61
N ARG A 128 5.06 7.19 12.27
CA ARG A 128 5.77 5.93 12.54
C ARG A 128 4.74 4.80 12.60
N GLU A 129 5.19 3.55 12.51
CA GLU A 129 4.31 2.38 12.48
C GLU A 129 3.21 2.47 13.54
N LYS A 130 3.60 2.81 14.79
CA LYS A 130 2.65 3.07 15.87
C LYS A 130 3.25 3.95 16.96
N TYR A 131 2.39 4.69 17.60
CA TYR A 131 2.60 5.24 18.94
C TYR A 131 1.87 4.37 19.94
N ASN A 132 2.52 4.00 21.03
CA ASN A 132 1.90 3.08 22.00
C ASN A 132 0.93 3.78 22.92
N THR A 133 1.17 5.05 23.22
CA THR A 133 0.34 5.82 24.17
C THR A 133 0.13 7.26 23.71
N ARG A 134 -0.87 7.90 24.32
CA ARG A 134 -1.10 9.34 24.21
C ARG A 134 0.15 10.14 24.56
N GLU A 135 0.85 9.76 25.60
CA GLU A 135 2.07 10.43 26.09
C GLU A 135 3.18 10.40 25.06
N GLU A 136 3.36 9.27 24.37
CA GLU A 136 4.33 9.19 23.27
C GLU A 136 4.01 10.17 22.14
N VAL A 137 2.74 10.30 21.76
CA VAL A 137 2.32 11.26 20.73
C VAL A 137 2.64 12.68 21.15
N LEU A 138 2.20 13.06 22.36
CA LEU A 138 2.36 14.42 22.87
C LEU A 138 3.84 14.77 23.12
N SER A 139 4.62 13.85 23.70
CA SER A 139 6.05 14.08 23.95
C SER A 139 6.85 14.19 22.67
N THR A 140 6.50 13.39 21.66
CA THR A 140 7.16 13.51 20.34
C THR A 140 6.94 14.90 19.73
N LEU A 141 5.71 15.39 19.66
CA LEU A 141 5.44 16.72 19.12
C LEU A 141 6.11 17.82 19.96
N LYS A 142 6.08 17.68 21.29
CA LYS A 142 6.72 18.62 22.21
C LYS A 142 8.23 18.68 21.96
N GLU A 143 8.89 17.54 21.78
CA GLU A 143 10.33 17.47 21.49
C GLU A 143 10.70 18.18 20.18
N PHE A 144 9.90 18.04 19.13
CA PHE A 144 10.09 18.84 17.91
C PHE A 144 10.03 20.34 18.18
N ARG A 145 9.08 20.79 19.02
CA ARG A 145 8.94 22.20 19.39
C ARG A 145 10.12 22.70 20.23
N GLU A 146 10.53 21.92 21.23
CA GLU A 146 11.67 22.26 22.10
C GLU A 146 12.98 22.34 21.33
N ARG A 147 13.17 21.47 20.36
CA ARG A 147 14.35 21.47 19.46
C ARG A 147 14.25 22.49 18.33
N GLN A 148 13.17 23.24 18.25
CA GLN A 148 12.88 24.20 17.17
C GLN A 148 12.91 23.56 15.75
N ILE A 149 12.56 22.28 15.66
CA ILE A 149 12.41 21.58 14.38
C ILE A 149 11.00 21.81 13.85
N PRO A 150 10.84 22.34 12.63
CA PRO A 150 9.52 22.56 12.04
C PRO A 150 8.76 21.26 11.89
N ILE A 151 7.49 21.27 12.32
CA ILE A 151 6.54 20.17 12.15
C ILE A 151 5.13 20.73 12.12
N ASP A 152 4.29 20.23 11.23
CA ASP A 152 2.90 20.64 11.10
C ASP A 152 1.94 19.52 11.52
N ASN A 153 2.28 18.28 11.26
CA ASN A 153 1.37 17.15 11.43
C ASN A 153 2.03 15.98 12.15
N ILE A 154 1.27 15.34 13.03
CA ILE A 154 1.63 14.05 13.63
C ILE A 154 0.59 13.00 13.25
N VAL A 155 1.03 11.79 12.90
CA VAL A 155 0.16 10.72 12.40
C VAL A 155 0.18 9.56 13.37
N ILE A 156 -0.99 9.17 13.86
CA ILE A 156 -1.18 7.89 14.55
C ILE A 156 -1.63 6.89 13.48
N ASP A 157 -0.72 6.07 13.02
CA ASP A 157 -0.98 5.13 11.95
C ASP A 157 -1.68 3.88 12.52
N TRP A 158 -0.94 2.95 13.05
CA TRP A 158 -1.48 1.66 13.44
C TRP A 158 -1.74 1.53 14.94
N LEU A 159 -2.76 0.72 15.27
CA LEU A 159 -3.09 0.21 16.60
C LEU A 159 -3.39 1.31 17.64
N HIS A 160 -4.20 2.32 17.28
CA HIS A 160 -4.77 3.22 18.27
C HIS A 160 -6.00 2.62 18.99
N TRP A 161 -6.60 1.58 18.43
CA TRP A 161 -7.71 0.77 18.96
C TRP A 161 -7.24 -0.31 19.93
N LYS A 162 -8.18 -0.92 20.65
CA LYS A 162 -7.90 -2.09 21.50
C LYS A 162 -7.30 -3.23 20.68
N GLN A 163 -6.40 -3.98 21.29
CA GLN A 163 -5.87 -5.19 20.64
C GLN A 163 -7.03 -6.10 20.19
N ASN A 164 -6.93 -6.70 19.02
CA ASN A 164 -7.94 -7.55 18.41
C ASN A 164 -9.24 -6.83 17.99
N ALA A 165 -9.23 -5.50 17.92
CA ALA A 165 -10.38 -4.68 17.55
C ALA A 165 -10.13 -3.79 16.32
N TRP A 166 -9.39 -4.31 15.34
CA TRP A 166 -9.11 -3.54 14.10
C TRP A 166 -10.43 -3.18 13.40
N GLY A 167 -10.56 -1.89 13.09
CA GLY A 167 -11.77 -1.31 12.51
C GLY A 167 -12.81 -0.84 13.52
N SER A 168 -12.50 -0.82 14.83
CA SER A 168 -13.43 -0.28 15.84
C SER A 168 -13.63 1.23 15.76
N HIS A 169 -12.72 1.98 15.11
CA HIS A 169 -12.70 3.43 15.06
C HIS A 169 -12.70 4.12 16.44
N GLU A 170 -12.34 3.39 17.47
CA GLU A 170 -12.27 3.86 18.85
C GLU A 170 -10.83 3.85 19.35
N PHE A 171 -10.47 4.86 20.12
CA PHE A 171 -9.20 4.83 20.82
C PHE A 171 -9.25 3.83 21.99
N ASP A 172 -8.17 3.11 22.18
CA ASP A 172 -7.97 2.28 23.38
C ASP A 172 -7.90 3.18 24.61
N PRO A 173 -8.86 3.10 25.56
CA PRO A 173 -8.93 4.03 26.68
C PRO A 173 -7.78 3.89 27.68
N GLU A 174 -7.08 2.75 27.71
CA GLU A 174 -5.91 2.55 28.58
C GLU A 174 -4.68 3.25 28.01
N ARG A 175 -4.49 3.18 26.71
CA ARG A 175 -3.32 3.73 26.03
C ARG A 175 -3.53 5.17 25.56
N PHE A 176 -4.74 5.54 25.23
CA PHE A 176 -5.13 6.87 24.74
C PHE A 176 -6.31 7.41 25.55
N PRO A 177 -6.13 7.62 26.87
CA PRO A 177 -7.17 8.24 27.68
C PRO A 177 -7.40 9.67 27.20
N ASP A 178 -8.65 10.13 27.26
CA ASP A 178 -9.06 11.47 26.85
C ASP A 178 -8.54 11.86 25.44
N PRO A 179 -9.02 11.20 24.36
CA PRO A 179 -8.58 11.51 23.00
C PRO A 179 -8.85 12.98 22.62
N LYS A 180 -9.92 13.57 23.12
CA LYS A 180 -10.24 14.99 22.89
C LYS A 180 -9.16 15.90 23.47
N GLY A 181 -8.77 15.70 24.71
CA GLY A 181 -7.70 16.49 25.33
C GLY A 181 -6.33 16.26 24.68
N MET A 182 -6.09 15.08 24.11
CA MET A 182 -4.91 14.84 23.29
C MET A 182 -4.92 15.73 22.03
N VAL A 183 -6.02 15.76 21.29
CA VAL A 183 -6.18 16.60 20.10
C VAL A 183 -6.06 18.09 20.45
N ASP A 184 -6.72 18.52 21.53
CA ASP A 184 -6.64 19.92 21.99
C ASP A 184 -5.19 20.32 22.35
N SER A 185 -4.44 19.42 22.98
CA SER A 185 -3.01 19.63 23.30
C SER A 185 -2.13 19.74 22.05
N ILE A 186 -2.39 18.90 21.04
CA ILE A 186 -1.70 18.95 19.74
C ILE A 186 -1.98 20.30 19.05
N HIS A 187 -3.25 20.74 19.04
CA HIS A 187 -3.65 22.02 18.46
C HIS A 187 -3.02 23.19 19.21
N ALA A 188 -2.95 23.14 20.54
CA ALA A 188 -2.28 24.16 21.35
C ALA A 188 -0.78 24.31 21.04
N MET A 189 -0.16 23.22 20.58
CA MET A 189 1.23 23.22 20.08
C MET A 189 1.33 23.57 18.58
N ASN A 190 0.28 24.12 17.95
CA ASN A 190 0.21 24.39 16.52
C ASN A 190 0.50 23.15 15.64
N GLY A 191 0.15 21.98 16.11
CA GLY A 191 0.18 20.73 15.36
C GLY A 191 -1.21 20.32 14.88
N ARG A 192 -1.26 19.36 13.98
CA ARG A 192 -2.48 18.69 13.54
C ARG A 192 -2.31 17.18 13.68
N LEU A 193 -3.41 16.51 13.95
CA LEU A 193 -3.43 15.05 14.06
C LEU A 193 -4.13 14.44 12.85
N MET A 194 -3.52 13.39 12.32
CA MET A 194 -4.17 12.43 11.41
C MET A 194 -4.19 11.06 12.07
N ILE A 195 -5.30 10.33 11.93
CA ILE A 195 -5.39 8.92 12.29
C ILE A 195 -5.60 8.09 11.05
N SER A 196 -5.07 6.87 11.03
CA SER A 196 -5.30 5.89 9.97
C SER A 196 -6.55 5.08 10.31
N VAL A 197 -7.49 5.03 9.39
CA VAL A 197 -8.69 4.19 9.51
C VAL A 197 -8.78 3.23 8.34
N TRP A 198 -9.30 2.03 8.61
CA TRP A 198 -9.44 1.00 7.60
C TRP A 198 -10.91 0.63 7.40
N PRO A 199 -11.31 0.35 6.17
CA PRO A 199 -12.65 -0.14 5.87
C PRO A 199 -12.81 -1.65 6.10
N LYS A 200 -11.85 -2.27 6.78
CA LYS A 200 -11.86 -3.66 7.22
C LYS A 200 -12.13 -3.72 8.71
N PHE A 201 -13.08 -4.56 9.10
CA PHE A 201 -13.45 -4.76 10.49
C PHE A 201 -13.20 -6.19 10.92
N TYR A 202 -12.66 -6.38 12.12
CA TYR A 202 -12.61 -7.70 12.73
C TYR A 202 -14.00 -8.13 13.17
N ALA A 203 -14.31 -9.42 13.01
CA ALA A 203 -15.63 -9.99 13.31
C ALA A 203 -16.07 -9.83 14.77
N THR A 204 -15.14 -9.49 15.66
CA THR A 204 -15.41 -9.22 17.07
C THR A 204 -15.83 -7.79 17.37
N THR A 205 -15.69 -6.86 16.41
CA THR A 205 -16.02 -5.44 16.61
C THR A 205 -17.51 -5.17 16.47
N GLU A 206 -18.00 -4.15 17.19
CA GLU A 206 -19.41 -3.74 17.06
C GLU A 206 -19.70 -3.20 15.64
N HIS A 207 -18.77 -2.50 15.02
CA HIS A 207 -18.90 -2.08 13.62
C HIS A 207 -19.12 -3.26 12.69
N PHE A 208 -18.34 -4.34 12.83
CA PHE A 208 -18.59 -5.54 12.01
C PHE A 208 -20.00 -6.06 12.20
N LYS A 209 -20.47 -6.23 13.43
CA LYS A 209 -21.80 -6.77 13.73
C LYS A 209 -22.90 -5.90 13.15
N GLU A 210 -22.80 -4.57 13.33
CA GLU A 210 -23.78 -3.63 12.80
C GLU A 210 -23.85 -3.66 11.26
N PHE A 211 -22.72 -3.70 10.59
CA PHE A 211 -22.65 -3.77 9.13
C PHE A 211 -23.09 -5.14 8.61
N ASP A 212 -22.78 -6.22 9.32
CA ASP A 212 -23.15 -7.58 8.95
C ASP A 212 -24.68 -7.80 9.07
N GLU A 213 -25.30 -7.31 10.13
CA GLU A 213 -26.74 -7.35 10.32
C GLU A 213 -27.51 -6.63 9.20
N LYS A 214 -26.91 -5.60 8.60
CA LYS A 214 -27.48 -4.85 7.48
C LYS A 214 -27.14 -5.46 6.10
N GLY A 215 -26.35 -6.54 6.08
CA GLY A 215 -25.91 -7.20 4.85
C GLY A 215 -24.82 -6.43 4.07
N TRP A 216 -24.12 -5.51 4.71
CA TRP A 216 -23.09 -4.66 4.08
C TRP A 216 -21.66 -5.19 4.22
N MET A 217 -21.45 -6.39 4.78
CA MET A 217 -20.14 -7.01 4.86
C MET A 217 -19.94 -8.02 3.72
N TYR A 218 -18.74 -8.00 3.11
CA TYR A 218 -18.35 -9.06 2.18
C TYR A 218 -18.19 -10.38 2.91
N GLN A 219 -18.98 -11.38 2.53
CA GLN A 219 -19.13 -12.62 3.28
C GLN A 219 -18.10 -13.71 2.93
N GLN A 220 -17.47 -13.63 1.76
CA GLN A 220 -16.63 -14.74 1.29
C GLN A 220 -15.46 -15.03 2.22
N ALA A 221 -14.73 -13.99 2.65
CA ALA A 221 -13.59 -14.15 3.56
C ALA A 221 -14.00 -14.76 4.92
N ILE A 222 -15.22 -14.44 5.38
CA ILE A 222 -15.76 -14.97 6.64
C ILE A 222 -16.12 -16.45 6.47
N LYS A 223 -16.83 -16.82 5.39
CA LYS A 223 -17.19 -18.21 5.07
C LYS A 223 -15.97 -19.11 4.91
N ASP A 224 -14.95 -18.61 4.26
CA ASP A 224 -13.70 -19.34 4.02
C ASP A 224 -12.77 -19.31 5.23
N SER A 225 -13.15 -18.64 6.31
CA SER A 225 -12.35 -18.48 7.54
C SER A 225 -10.95 -17.92 7.28
N ILE A 226 -10.86 -16.97 6.35
CA ILE A 226 -9.59 -16.34 5.98
C ILE A 226 -9.16 -15.38 7.09
N LYS A 227 -8.06 -15.73 7.74
CA LYS A 227 -7.45 -14.91 8.79
C LYS A 227 -6.40 -13.99 8.20
N ASP A 228 -6.21 -12.85 8.86
CA ASP A 228 -5.10 -11.95 8.53
C ASP A 228 -3.77 -12.45 9.13
N TRP A 229 -2.72 -11.65 8.94
CA TRP A 229 -1.35 -11.97 9.35
C TRP A 229 -0.99 -11.39 10.74
N VAL A 230 -1.91 -10.68 11.41
CA VAL A 230 -1.63 -9.99 12.67
C VAL A 230 -1.72 -10.97 13.83
N GLY A 231 -0.65 -11.10 14.59
CA GLY A 231 -0.59 -12.00 15.74
C GLY A 231 -1.00 -13.44 15.39
N PRO A 232 -2.01 -14.02 16.06
CA PRO A 232 -2.50 -15.37 15.77
C PRO A 232 -3.35 -15.45 14.49
N GLY A 233 -3.59 -14.32 13.84
CA GLY A 233 -4.53 -14.16 12.73
C GLY A 233 -5.97 -13.98 13.20
N TYR A 234 -6.64 -12.93 12.70
CA TYR A 234 -8.01 -12.59 13.07
C TYR A 234 -8.94 -12.65 11.87
N LEU A 235 -10.16 -13.12 12.13
CA LEU A 235 -11.20 -13.14 11.13
C LEU A 235 -11.79 -11.75 10.96
N GLY A 236 -11.93 -11.29 9.73
CA GLY A 236 -12.50 -9.98 9.41
C GLY A 236 -12.75 -9.83 7.92
N SER A 237 -13.50 -8.79 7.57
CA SER A 237 -13.82 -8.50 6.18
C SER A 237 -13.97 -7.00 5.95
N PHE A 238 -14.05 -6.61 4.68
CA PHE A 238 -14.34 -5.25 4.26
C PHE A 238 -15.86 -5.05 4.17
N TYR A 239 -16.30 -3.81 4.41
CA TYR A 239 -17.68 -3.44 4.15
C TYR A 239 -17.88 -3.08 2.67
N ASP A 240 -19.14 -3.13 2.21
CA ASP A 240 -19.49 -2.75 0.84
C ASP A 240 -19.52 -1.23 0.69
N ALA A 241 -18.40 -0.68 0.22
CA ALA A 241 -18.25 0.75 -0.03
C ALA A 241 -19.05 1.24 -1.26
N TYR A 242 -19.66 0.37 -2.04
CA TYR A 242 -20.56 0.74 -3.14
C TYR A 242 -21.99 0.98 -2.67
N ASP A 243 -22.38 0.44 -1.53
CA ASP A 243 -23.66 0.76 -0.89
C ASP A 243 -23.63 2.17 -0.28
N ALA A 244 -24.63 2.99 -0.61
CA ALA A 244 -24.67 4.40 -0.20
C ALA A 244 -24.92 4.58 1.31
N ASP A 245 -25.74 3.70 1.90
CA ASP A 245 -26.07 3.77 3.33
C ASP A 245 -24.93 3.21 4.17
N ALA A 246 -24.22 2.19 3.67
CA ALA A 246 -22.99 1.69 4.29
C ALA A 246 -21.91 2.77 4.32
N ARG A 247 -21.68 3.51 3.23
CA ARG A 247 -20.74 4.64 3.21
C ARG A 247 -21.12 5.76 4.18
N LYS A 248 -22.41 6.01 4.34
CA LYS A 248 -22.90 7.05 5.24
C LYS A 248 -22.72 6.67 6.72
N LEU A 249 -22.81 5.37 7.02
CA LEU A 249 -22.59 4.89 8.38
C LEU A 249 -21.12 4.82 8.73
N PHE A 250 -20.23 4.47 7.77
CA PHE A 250 -18.78 4.47 7.91
C PHE A 250 -18.23 5.88 8.17
#